data_e4a1030f87dacb5d17743ab6846855b3
#
_entry.id   e4a1030f87dacb5d17743ab6846855b3
#
_cell.length_a   1.000
_cell.length_b   1.000
_cell.length_c   1.000
_cell.angle_alpha   90.00
_cell.angle_beta   90.00
_cell.angle_gamma   90.00
#
_symmetry.space_group_name_H-M   'P 1'
#
loop_
_entity.id
_entity.type
_entity.pdbx_description
1 polymer ?
#
loop_
_entity_poly.entity_id
_entity_poly.type
_entity_poly.pdbx_seq_one_letter_code
_entity_poly.pdbx_strand_id
1 'polypeptide(L)'
;MSWTTIIWSMSAAVCLTLAALHFIVWSRMRDSWGYLLFAVAAVSAAVIAMLELNLIHAKTPEAYGELLRWMHVPAGILMVALVWFIHFYLQAGRRWLVWTITGLRMLILLPNFLYYPNATFAEITGLRSEVFLGEIFTVPIGVENPWRILIHVSMLLLLLFVLDTAITAWKQGHRRRALVLGGMTIFAILLGAIFSGLMVRGILPGAFISFIFMLIVLVMAFELSMDLIRSRELARDLRESQQRMNLAARAANLGLWEWDVVRDAIWITEAGRDRLGISKSEHLSFENYLQLIHPGDREVIRFAVSRTLQGSGDLQVEYRMTGPDGTTRWIAAHGQVERAISGKPLQLRGVSMDITERKQAEDELQEHRNELAHISRVSALGQLSSSLAHEINQPLGAILRNAEAAELFLKQTPPDLEEVQEILTDIRNDEQRAISVIERMRLLLKRRESQLEALAVNQLISEVAKLLNTEIQMHHASLRIDIADGLPDVYG
;
A
#
# COMPACT_ATOMS: atom_id res chain seq x y z
N MET A 1 -24.98 57.36 2.63
CA MET A 1 -25.22 56.09 1.88
C MET A 1 -26.34 55.39 2.60
N SER A 2 -27.35 54.94 1.89
CA SER A 2 -28.43 54.17 2.52
C SER A 2 -27.92 52.78 2.95
N TRP A 3 -28.49 52.22 4.00
CA TRP A 3 -28.09 50.90 4.45
C TRP A 3 -28.44 49.82 3.39
N THR A 4 -29.49 50.01 2.59
CA THR A 4 -29.86 49.16 1.48
C THR A 4 -28.74 49.12 0.45
N THR A 5 -28.21 50.30 0.03
CA THR A 5 -27.07 50.33 -0.91
C THR A 5 -25.85 49.61 -0.38
N ILE A 6 -25.56 49.79 0.94
CA ILE A 6 -24.40 49.10 1.56
C ILE A 6 -24.57 47.57 1.53
N ILE A 7 -25.72 47.08 2.02
CA ILE A 7 -25.94 45.63 2.17
C ILE A 7 -26.01 44.89 0.80
N TRP A 8 -26.74 45.47 -0.19
CA TRP A 8 -26.82 44.85 -1.52
C TRP A 8 -25.49 44.90 -2.24
N SER A 9 -24.72 45.98 -2.14
CA SER A 9 -23.40 46.10 -2.73
C SER A 9 -22.41 45.14 -2.07
N MET A 10 -22.46 44.98 -0.73
CA MET A 10 -21.63 43.98 -0.03
C MET A 10 -22.00 42.55 -0.45
N SER A 11 -23.29 42.24 -0.59
CA SER A 11 -23.76 40.95 -1.05
C SER A 11 -23.23 40.62 -2.46
N ALA A 12 -23.33 41.60 -3.38
CA ALA A 12 -22.76 41.44 -4.72
C ALA A 12 -21.23 41.26 -4.69
N ALA A 13 -20.49 42.03 -3.88
CA ALA A 13 -19.07 41.93 -3.75
C ALA A 13 -18.63 40.56 -3.21
N VAL A 14 -19.33 40.03 -2.18
CA VAL A 14 -19.07 38.67 -1.66
C VAL A 14 -19.26 37.63 -2.76
N CYS A 15 -20.35 37.66 -3.50
CA CYS A 15 -20.62 36.73 -4.58
C CYS A 15 -19.57 36.83 -5.69
N LEU A 16 -19.13 38.00 -6.11
CA LEU A 16 -18.08 38.19 -7.12
C LEU A 16 -16.72 37.67 -6.65
N THR A 17 -16.37 37.93 -5.39
CA THR A 17 -15.14 37.42 -4.80
C THR A 17 -15.11 35.90 -4.79
N LEU A 18 -16.19 35.27 -4.34
CA LEU A 18 -16.32 33.82 -4.35
C LEU A 18 -16.29 33.26 -5.78
N ALA A 19 -16.94 33.91 -6.75
CA ALA A 19 -16.89 33.54 -8.15
C ALA A 19 -15.47 33.56 -8.72
N ALA A 20 -14.72 34.63 -8.46
CA ALA A 20 -13.33 34.77 -8.92
C ALA A 20 -12.42 33.69 -8.33
N LEU A 21 -12.53 33.41 -7.01
CA LEU A 21 -11.75 32.38 -6.35
C LEU A 21 -12.00 30.99 -6.96
N HIS A 22 -13.26 30.61 -7.14
CA HIS A 22 -13.61 29.30 -7.66
C HIS A 22 -13.35 29.18 -9.16
N PHE A 23 -13.43 30.27 -9.91
CA PHE A 23 -13.00 30.30 -11.31
C PHE A 23 -11.49 30.06 -11.46
N ILE A 24 -10.66 30.65 -10.57
CA ILE A 24 -9.21 30.35 -10.52
C ILE A 24 -8.95 28.87 -10.21
N VAL A 25 -9.70 28.28 -9.26
CA VAL A 25 -9.59 26.85 -8.96
C VAL A 25 -9.94 26.01 -10.21
N TRP A 26 -11.06 26.32 -10.88
CA TRP A 26 -11.45 25.62 -12.10
C TRP A 26 -10.42 25.76 -13.21
N SER A 27 -9.81 26.93 -13.41
CA SER A 27 -8.80 27.15 -14.44
C SER A 27 -7.59 26.24 -14.30
N ARG A 28 -7.32 25.78 -13.06
CA ARG A 28 -6.26 24.83 -12.72
C ARG A 28 -6.69 23.36 -12.70
N MET A 29 -7.99 23.12 -12.51
CA MET A 29 -8.60 21.78 -12.39
C MET A 29 -9.78 21.68 -13.37
N ARG A 30 -9.50 21.73 -14.68
CA ARG A 30 -10.51 21.85 -15.74
C ARG A 30 -11.55 20.72 -15.79
N ASP A 31 -11.23 19.54 -15.27
CA ASP A 31 -12.14 18.41 -15.20
C ASP A 31 -13.22 18.57 -14.12
N SER A 32 -13.07 19.56 -13.24
CA SER A 32 -13.98 19.77 -12.11
C SER A 32 -15.04 20.83 -12.43
N TRP A 33 -16.04 20.49 -13.24
CA TRP A 33 -17.14 21.36 -13.70
C TRP A 33 -17.91 22.03 -12.58
N GLY A 34 -17.95 21.45 -11.37
CA GLY A 34 -18.62 22.03 -10.20
C GLY A 34 -18.13 23.43 -9.86
N TYR A 35 -16.83 23.70 -9.98
CA TYR A 35 -16.27 25.04 -9.70
C TYR A 35 -16.68 26.08 -10.73
N LEU A 36 -16.77 25.69 -12.01
CA LEU A 36 -17.26 26.61 -13.07
C LEU A 36 -18.75 26.93 -12.87
N LEU A 37 -19.57 25.92 -12.64
CA LEU A 37 -21.00 26.10 -12.40
C LEU A 37 -21.26 26.96 -11.17
N PHE A 38 -20.47 26.77 -10.12
CA PHE A 38 -20.49 27.64 -8.95
C PHE A 38 -20.17 29.09 -9.30
N ALA A 39 -19.08 29.34 -10.05
CA ALA A 39 -18.68 30.70 -10.43
C ALA A 39 -19.78 31.39 -11.24
N VAL A 40 -20.39 30.68 -12.18
CA VAL A 40 -21.54 31.18 -12.99
C VAL A 40 -22.74 31.52 -12.08
N ALA A 41 -23.09 30.67 -11.13
CA ALA A 41 -24.15 30.90 -10.18
C ALA A 41 -23.88 32.14 -9.29
N ALA A 42 -22.64 32.26 -8.79
CA ALA A 42 -22.24 33.37 -7.94
C ALA A 42 -22.20 34.71 -8.70
N VAL A 43 -21.74 34.78 -9.93
CA VAL A 43 -21.83 35.96 -10.78
C VAL A 43 -23.30 36.33 -11.00
N SER A 44 -24.13 35.35 -11.31
CA SER A 44 -25.55 35.57 -11.51
C SER A 44 -26.25 36.13 -10.24
N ALA A 45 -25.89 35.62 -9.06
CA ALA A 45 -26.38 36.14 -7.78
C ALA A 45 -25.95 37.61 -7.53
N ALA A 46 -24.71 37.95 -7.88
CA ALA A 46 -24.22 39.32 -7.79
C ALA A 46 -24.99 40.28 -8.71
N VAL A 47 -25.26 39.86 -9.96
CA VAL A 47 -26.06 40.66 -10.92
C VAL A 47 -27.49 40.84 -10.42
N ILE A 48 -28.11 39.79 -9.84
CA ILE A 48 -29.44 39.87 -9.23
C ILE A 48 -29.44 40.89 -8.11
N ALA A 49 -28.44 40.90 -7.20
CA ALA A 49 -28.36 41.87 -6.10
C ALA A 49 -28.26 43.30 -6.61
N MET A 50 -27.49 43.56 -7.67
CA MET A 50 -27.39 44.89 -8.28
C MET A 50 -28.70 45.32 -8.97
N LEU A 51 -29.39 44.41 -9.67
CA LEU A 51 -30.68 44.71 -10.28
C LEU A 51 -31.77 44.95 -9.23
N GLU A 52 -31.77 44.16 -8.14
CA GLU A 52 -32.70 44.32 -7.03
C GLU A 52 -32.49 45.66 -6.32
N LEU A 53 -31.26 46.11 -6.11
CA LEU A 53 -30.99 47.45 -5.57
C LEU A 53 -31.55 48.56 -6.45
N ASN A 54 -31.40 48.45 -7.79
CA ASN A 54 -31.98 49.42 -8.72
C ASN A 54 -33.53 49.35 -8.72
N LEU A 55 -34.08 48.14 -8.56
CA LEU A 55 -35.53 47.92 -8.52
C LEU A 55 -36.19 48.58 -7.30
N ILE A 56 -35.51 48.54 -6.13
CA ILE A 56 -35.93 49.23 -4.89
C ILE A 56 -36.06 50.74 -5.13
N HIS A 57 -35.21 51.35 -5.94
CA HIS A 57 -35.16 52.76 -6.20
C HIS A 57 -35.85 53.20 -7.53
N ALA A 58 -36.60 52.30 -8.17
CA ALA A 58 -37.28 52.60 -9.42
C ALA A 58 -38.37 53.68 -9.22
N LYS A 59 -38.40 54.68 -10.13
CA LYS A 59 -39.29 55.82 -10.03
C LYS A 59 -40.52 55.71 -10.91
N THR A 60 -40.49 54.86 -11.94
CA THR A 60 -41.62 54.71 -12.88
C THR A 60 -41.98 53.24 -13.06
N PRO A 61 -43.26 52.91 -13.36
CA PRO A 61 -43.72 51.56 -13.64
C PRO A 61 -42.95 50.90 -14.78
N GLU A 62 -42.60 51.66 -15.83
CA GLU A 62 -41.87 51.18 -17.00
C GLU A 62 -40.46 50.75 -16.62
N ALA A 63 -39.74 51.60 -15.84
CA ALA A 63 -38.37 51.28 -15.40
C ALA A 63 -38.38 50.06 -14.47
N TYR A 64 -39.38 49.95 -13.58
CA TYR A 64 -39.54 48.77 -12.71
C TYR A 64 -39.76 47.47 -13.55
N GLY A 65 -40.68 47.58 -14.52
CA GLY A 65 -40.99 46.43 -15.40
C GLY A 65 -39.80 45.96 -16.23
N GLU A 66 -38.98 46.91 -16.71
CA GLU A 66 -37.80 46.61 -17.49
C GLU A 66 -36.67 45.98 -16.64
N LEU A 67 -36.41 46.54 -15.43
CA LEU A 67 -35.46 45.93 -14.51
C LEU A 67 -35.86 44.53 -14.11
N LEU A 68 -37.15 44.29 -13.83
CA LEU A 68 -37.66 42.97 -13.48
C LEU A 68 -37.54 42.00 -14.69
N ARG A 69 -37.77 42.48 -15.91
CA ARG A 69 -37.57 41.70 -17.16
C ARG A 69 -36.11 41.17 -17.27
N TRP A 70 -35.12 42.07 -17.07
CA TRP A 70 -33.71 41.70 -17.12
C TRP A 70 -33.31 40.84 -15.95
N MET A 71 -33.92 40.92 -14.77
CA MET A 71 -33.61 40.09 -13.61
C MET A 71 -33.95 38.61 -13.82
N HIS A 72 -34.91 38.29 -14.72
CA HIS A 72 -35.17 36.88 -15.07
C HIS A 72 -34.03 36.17 -15.75
N VAL A 73 -33.13 36.87 -16.44
CA VAL A 73 -31.98 36.29 -17.14
C VAL A 73 -30.95 35.71 -16.13
N PRO A 74 -30.36 36.50 -15.22
CA PRO A 74 -29.43 35.95 -14.24
C PRO A 74 -30.10 34.96 -13.28
N ALA A 75 -31.40 35.15 -12.94
CA ALA A 75 -32.14 34.17 -12.16
C ALA A 75 -32.29 32.83 -12.87
N GLY A 76 -32.53 32.83 -14.19
CA GLY A 76 -32.56 31.62 -15.02
C GLY A 76 -31.20 30.93 -15.08
N ILE A 77 -30.12 31.68 -15.33
CA ILE A 77 -28.76 31.18 -15.38
C ILE A 77 -28.35 30.56 -14.02
N LEU A 78 -28.62 31.23 -12.92
CA LEU A 78 -28.32 30.73 -11.57
C LEU A 78 -29.03 29.39 -11.32
N MET A 79 -30.32 29.30 -11.65
CA MET A 79 -31.10 28.08 -11.42
C MET A 79 -30.57 26.91 -12.26
N VAL A 80 -30.23 27.15 -13.52
CA VAL A 80 -29.61 26.13 -14.39
C VAL A 80 -28.26 25.70 -13.81
N ALA A 81 -27.41 26.67 -13.45
CA ALA A 81 -26.11 26.36 -12.85
C ALA A 81 -26.25 25.58 -11.54
N LEU A 82 -27.22 25.92 -10.68
CA LEU A 82 -27.50 25.21 -9.43
C LEU A 82 -27.93 23.75 -9.69
N VAL A 83 -28.84 23.52 -10.59
CA VAL A 83 -29.34 22.16 -10.93
C VAL A 83 -28.21 21.28 -11.44
N TRP A 84 -27.41 21.78 -12.38
CA TRP A 84 -26.26 21.06 -12.91
C TRP A 84 -25.17 20.87 -11.86
N PHE A 85 -24.92 21.87 -11.01
CA PHE A 85 -23.99 21.76 -9.89
C PHE A 85 -24.39 20.63 -8.94
N ILE A 86 -25.64 20.61 -8.47
CA ILE A 86 -26.15 19.57 -7.57
C ILE A 86 -26.02 18.19 -8.22
N HIS A 87 -26.38 18.07 -9.51
CA HIS A 87 -26.29 16.81 -10.25
C HIS A 87 -24.84 16.27 -10.32
N PHE A 88 -23.89 17.12 -10.71
CA PHE A 88 -22.47 16.70 -10.80
C PHE A 88 -21.82 16.48 -9.44
N TYR A 89 -22.13 17.33 -8.48
CA TYR A 89 -21.51 17.27 -7.15
C TYR A 89 -21.98 16.08 -6.31
N LEU A 90 -23.27 15.79 -6.30
CA LEU A 90 -23.83 14.65 -5.57
C LEU A 90 -23.78 13.35 -6.39
N GLN A 91 -23.47 13.42 -7.68
CA GLN A 91 -23.49 12.29 -8.62
C GLN A 91 -24.80 11.50 -8.54
N ALA A 92 -25.89 12.19 -8.30
CA ALA A 92 -27.22 11.63 -8.04
C ALA A 92 -28.32 12.44 -8.75
N GLY A 93 -29.54 11.93 -8.69
CA GLY A 93 -30.71 12.59 -9.29
C GLY A 93 -30.97 12.18 -10.74
N ARG A 94 -32.22 12.31 -11.13
CA ARG A 94 -32.71 11.87 -12.42
C ARG A 94 -32.36 12.88 -13.52
N ARG A 95 -31.58 12.50 -14.51
CA ARG A 95 -31.13 13.37 -15.62
C ARG A 95 -32.28 14.05 -16.36
N TRP A 96 -33.43 13.39 -16.51
CA TRP A 96 -34.57 13.98 -17.19
C TRP A 96 -35.12 15.22 -16.44
N LEU A 97 -35.12 15.22 -15.09
CA LEU A 97 -35.50 16.40 -14.29
C LEU A 97 -34.53 17.57 -14.54
N VAL A 98 -33.22 17.31 -14.60
CA VAL A 98 -32.21 18.33 -14.89
C VAL A 98 -32.51 19.03 -16.22
N TRP A 99 -32.74 18.24 -17.28
CA TRP A 99 -33.03 18.77 -18.60
C TRP A 99 -34.39 19.47 -18.66
N THR A 100 -35.42 18.93 -18.00
CA THR A 100 -36.77 19.55 -17.95
C THR A 100 -36.72 20.91 -17.25
N ILE A 101 -36.03 21.03 -16.11
CA ILE A 101 -35.88 22.31 -15.41
C ILE A 101 -35.09 23.29 -16.29
N THR A 102 -33.98 22.83 -16.87
CA THR A 102 -33.18 23.66 -17.79
C THR A 102 -33.99 24.17 -18.95
N GLY A 103 -34.71 23.28 -19.65
CA GLY A 103 -35.57 23.64 -20.79
C GLY A 103 -36.71 24.59 -20.40
N LEU A 104 -37.35 24.34 -19.24
CA LEU A 104 -38.43 25.22 -18.74
C LEU A 104 -37.90 26.61 -18.39
N ARG A 105 -36.71 26.74 -17.79
CA ARG A 105 -36.07 28.03 -17.51
C ARG A 105 -35.73 28.81 -18.77
N MET A 106 -35.25 28.12 -19.82
CA MET A 106 -35.03 28.76 -21.12
C MET A 106 -36.35 29.16 -21.78
N LEU A 107 -37.39 28.33 -21.65
CA LEU A 107 -38.73 28.63 -22.20
C LEU A 107 -39.36 29.85 -21.57
N ILE A 108 -39.16 30.08 -20.23
CA ILE A 108 -39.68 31.24 -19.51
C ILE A 108 -39.16 32.57 -20.10
N LEU A 109 -37.96 32.57 -20.68
CA LEU A 109 -37.41 33.79 -21.27
C LEU A 109 -38.17 34.22 -22.53
N LEU A 110 -38.83 33.30 -23.25
CA LEU A 110 -39.64 33.65 -24.44
C LEU A 110 -40.81 34.58 -24.07
N PRO A 111 -41.77 34.19 -23.17
CA PRO A 111 -42.87 35.11 -22.81
C PRO A 111 -42.34 36.34 -22.05
N ASN A 112 -41.19 36.23 -21.32
CA ASN A 112 -40.59 37.37 -20.62
C ASN A 112 -40.17 38.51 -21.57
N PHE A 113 -39.72 38.19 -22.78
CA PHE A 113 -39.30 39.17 -23.78
C PHE A 113 -40.35 39.46 -24.84
N LEU A 114 -41.32 38.55 -25.06
CA LEU A 114 -42.40 38.72 -26.04
C LEU A 114 -43.54 39.60 -25.47
N TYR A 115 -43.82 39.47 -24.17
CA TYR A 115 -44.90 40.22 -23.55
C TYR A 115 -44.35 41.38 -22.70
N TYR A 116 -44.93 42.57 -22.89
CA TYR A 116 -44.58 43.73 -22.08
C TYR A 116 -45.52 43.79 -20.84
N PRO A 117 -45.07 44.14 -19.66
CA PRO A 117 -43.69 44.49 -19.27
C PRO A 117 -42.78 43.25 -19.05
N ASN A 118 -43.29 42.08 -18.63
CA ASN A 118 -42.46 40.86 -18.39
C ASN A 118 -43.36 39.64 -18.10
N ALA A 119 -42.70 38.46 -17.85
CA ALA A 119 -43.42 37.22 -17.54
C ALA A 119 -44.13 37.21 -16.16
N THR A 120 -43.80 38.15 -15.26
CA THR A 120 -44.42 38.25 -13.92
C THR A 120 -45.66 39.08 -13.92
N PHE A 121 -45.66 40.24 -14.60
CA PHE A 121 -46.76 41.16 -14.70
C PHE A 121 -47.22 41.31 -16.16
N ALA A 122 -48.54 41.27 -16.35
CA ALA A 122 -49.15 41.62 -17.65
C ALA A 122 -49.24 43.15 -17.79
N GLU A 123 -49.44 43.87 -16.68
CA GLU A 123 -49.48 45.32 -16.65
C GLU A 123 -49.06 45.79 -15.25
N ILE A 124 -48.22 46.86 -15.17
CA ILE A 124 -47.87 47.53 -13.91
C ILE A 124 -48.60 48.88 -13.93
N THR A 125 -49.69 48.97 -13.16
CA THR A 125 -50.55 50.11 -13.15
C THR A 125 -50.04 51.28 -12.29
N GLY A 126 -49.12 51.01 -11.35
CA GLY A 126 -48.52 51.99 -10.48
C GLY A 126 -47.43 51.44 -9.58
N LEU A 127 -46.80 52.33 -8.84
CA LEU A 127 -45.79 52.02 -7.83
C LEU A 127 -46.28 52.55 -6.46
N ARG A 128 -46.17 51.72 -5.42
CA ARG A 128 -46.40 52.06 -4.04
C ARG A 128 -45.07 52.17 -3.30
N SER A 129 -44.88 53.26 -2.56
CA SER A 129 -43.72 53.43 -1.69
C SER A 129 -44.05 52.93 -0.29
N GLU A 130 -43.23 51.99 0.22
CA GLU A 130 -43.36 51.51 1.59
C GLU A 130 -42.10 51.82 2.36
N VAL A 131 -42.23 52.21 3.61
CA VAL A 131 -41.12 52.51 4.50
C VAL A 131 -40.79 51.25 5.30
N PHE A 132 -39.55 50.73 5.12
CA PHE A 132 -39.06 49.60 5.88
C PHE A 132 -37.68 49.92 6.46
N LEU A 133 -37.53 49.82 7.77
CA LEU A 133 -36.31 50.16 8.51
C LEU A 133 -35.73 51.54 8.16
N GLY A 134 -36.58 52.51 7.94
CA GLY A 134 -36.17 53.90 7.65
C GLY A 134 -35.82 54.21 6.19
N GLU A 135 -35.96 53.24 5.29
CA GLU A 135 -35.72 53.39 3.85
C GLU A 135 -37.01 53.20 3.05
N ILE A 136 -37.09 53.84 1.90
CA ILE A 136 -38.25 53.78 0.99
C ILE A 136 -38.03 52.66 -0.03
N PHE A 137 -38.90 51.67 -0.03
CA PHE A 137 -38.95 50.58 -0.99
C PHE A 137 -40.08 50.81 -2.00
N THR A 138 -39.79 50.63 -3.26
CA THR A 138 -40.76 50.68 -4.34
C THR A 138 -41.35 49.32 -4.59
N VAL A 139 -42.68 49.19 -4.52
CA VAL A 139 -43.42 47.94 -4.73
C VAL A 139 -44.38 48.13 -5.91
N PRO A 140 -44.42 47.24 -6.92
CA PRO A 140 -45.32 47.39 -8.05
C PRO A 140 -46.74 47.03 -7.68
N ILE A 141 -47.69 47.77 -8.26
CA ILE A 141 -49.11 47.46 -8.27
C ILE A 141 -49.46 47.14 -9.72
N GLY A 142 -50.07 45.96 -9.99
CA GLY A 142 -50.39 45.58 -11.36
C GLY A 142 -51.13 44.26 -11.45
N VAL A 143 -51.41 43.85 -12.68
CA VAL A 143 -52.07 42.60 -13.01
C VAL A 143 -51.00 41.53 -13.28
N GLU A 144 -51.13 40.38 -12.62
CA GLU A 144 -50.21 39.26 -12.81
C GLU A 144 -50.31 38.66 -14.22
N ASN A 145 -49.18 38.30 -14.79
CA ASN A 145 -49.15 37.65 -16.08
C ASN A 145 -49.47 36.13 -15.91
N PRO A 146 -50.38 35.55 -16.71
CA PRO A 146 -50.65 34.10 -16.71
C PRO A 146 -49.39 33.25 -16.85
N TRP A 147 -48.39 33.70 -17.57
CA TRP A 147 -47.10 32.99 -17.75
C TRP A 147 -46.29 32.80 -16.46
N ARG A 148 -46.64 33.53 -15.37
CA ARG A 148 -46.05 33.34 -14.06
C ARG A 148 -46.19 31.90 -13.54
N ILE A 149 -47.19 31.15 -14.03
CA ILE A 149 -47.36 29.72 -13.70
C ILE A 149 -46.13 28.88 -14.05
N LEU A 150 -45.45 29.21 -15.15
CA LEU A 150 -44.21 28.48 -15.54
C LEU A 150 -43.08 28.67 -14.54
N ILE A 151 -42.99 29.86 -13.90
CA ILE A 151 -42.02 30.16 -12.86
C ILE A 151 -42.29 29.28 -11.64
N HIS A 152 -43.56 29.19 -11.21
CA HIS A 152 -43.95 28.35 -10.05
C HIS A 152 -43.73 26.86 -10.34
N VAL A 153 -44.10 26.36 -11.54
CA VAL A 153 -43.87 24.97 -11.96
C VAL A 153 -42.37 24.63 -11.95
N SER A 154 -41.52 25.54 -12.47
CA SER A 154 -40.08 25.30 -12.46
C SER A 154 -39.48 25.27 -11.05
N MET A 155 -40.03 26.09 -10.09
CA MET A 155 -39.62 26.04 -8.68
C MET A 155 -40.06 24.75 -7.98
N LEU A 156 -41.26 24.26 -8.28
CA LEU A 156 -41.73 22.98 -7.76
C LEU A 156 -40.89 21.82 -8.30
N LEU A 157 -40.56 21.82 -9.59
CA LEU A 157 -39.70 20.82 -10.18
C LEU A 157 -38.27 20.85 -9.59
N LEU A 158 -37.72 22.05 -9.32
CA LEU A 158 -36.46 22.21 -8.63
C LEU A 158 -36.52 21.61 -7.21
N LEU A 159 -37.58 21.87 -6.44
CA LEU A 159 -37.74 21.28 -5.11
C LEU A 159 -37.79 19.76 -5.18
N LEU A 160 -38.58 19.20 -6.11
CA LEU A 160 -38.66 17.75 -6.32
C LEU A 160 -37.31 17.15 -6.74
N PHE A 161 -36.58 17.85 -7.60
CA PHE A 161 -35.22 17.42 -8.01
C PHE A 161 -34.26 17.41 -6.83
N VAL A 162 -34.22 18.46 -6.01
CA VAL A 162 -33.31 18.54 -4.85
C VAL A 162 -33.65 17.45 -3.83
N LEU A 163 -34.93 17.19 -3.58
CA LEU A 163 -35.41 16.11 -2.71
C LEU A 163 -34.98 14.73 -3.25
N ASP A 164 -35.24 14.42 -4.52
CA ASP A 164 -34.87 13.17 -5.15
C ASP A 164 -33.35 12.95 -5.06
N THR A 165 -32.58 14.00 -5.37
CA THR A 165 -31.11 13.94 -5.36
C THR A 165 -30.58 13.77 -3.94
N ALA A 166 -31.13 14.48 -2.95
CA ALA A 166 -30.72 14.38 -1.55
C ALA A 166 -31.02 12.98 -0.97
N ILE A 167 -32.22 12.43 -1.25
CA ILE A 167 -32.61 11.09 -0.82
C ILE A 167 -31.69 10.03 -1.47
N THR A 168 -31.41 10.17 -2.75
CA THR A 168 -30.53 9.25 -3.47
C THR A 168 -29.10 9.27 -2.93
N ALA A 169 -28.54 10.47 -2.73
CA ALA A 169 -27.22 10.65 -2.13
C ALA A 169 -27.14 10.13 -0.69
N TRP A 170 -28.21 10.28 0.09
CA TRP A 170 -28.33 9.70 1.43
C TRP A 170 -28.25 8.17 1.43
N LYS A 171 -28.99 7.53 0.52
CA LYS A 171 -28.98 6.06 0.34
C LYS A 171 -27.65 5.53 -0.14
N GLN A 172 -26.89 6.31 -0.91
CA GLN A 172 -25.53 6.00 -1.36
C GLN A 172 -24.45 6.16 -0.27
N GLY A 173 -24.83 6.60 0.95
CA GLY A 173 -23.90 6.81 2.06
C GLY A 173 -23.34 8.23 2.19
N HIS A 174 -23.62 9.14 1.25
CA HIS A 174 -23.17 10.53 1.26
C HIS A 174 -24.02 11.43 2.16
N ARG A 175 -24.34 10.97 3.38
CA ARG A 175 -25.32 11.58 4.29
C ARG A 175 -25.06 13.06 4.58
N ARG A 176 -23.80 13.44 4.84
CA ARG A 176 -23.44 14.81 5.15
C ARG A 176 -23.66 15.74 3.95
N ARG A 177 -23.20 15.36 2.74
CA ARG A 177 -23.40 16.16 1.53
C ARG A 177 -24.89 16.32 1.20
N ALA A 178 -25.66 15.24 1.37
CA ALA A 178 -27.11 15.28 1.18
C ALA A 178 -27.80 16.24 2.16
N LEU A 179 -27.40 16.26 3.44
CA LEU A 179 -27.94 17.15 4.45
C LEU A 179 -27.57 18.62 4.20
N VAL A 180 -26.29 18.91 4.00
CA VAL A 180 -25.81 20.29 3.86
C VAL A 180 -26.29 20.88 2.54
N LEU A 181 -25.93 20.27 1.40
CA LEU A 181 -26.30 20.85 0.11
C LEU A 181 -27.80 20.68 -0.18
N GLY A 182 -28.35 19.47 -0.02
CA GLY A 182 -29.77 19.22 -0.28
C GLY A 182 -30.67 19.94 0.74
N GLY A 183 -30.43 19.72 2.04
CA GLY A 183 -31.25 20.32 3.11
C GLY A 183 -31.24 21.84 3.12
N MET A 184 -30.05 22.47 2.99
CA MET A 184 -29.95 23.94 2.96
C MET A 184 -30.54 24.54 1.67
N THR A 185 -30.43 23.85 0.53
CA THR A 185 -31.07 24.30 -0.71
C THR A 185 -32.61 24.23 -0.58
N ILE A 186 -33.14 23.14 -0.02
CA ILE A 186 -34.57 23.02 0.28
C ILE A 186 -35.01 24.13 1.22
N PHE A 187 -34.26 24.37 2.30
CA PHE A 187 -34.54 25.44 3.25
C PHE A 187 -34.57 26.83 2.55
N ALA A 188 -33.59 27.12 1.69
CA ALA A 188 -33.52 28.34 0.92
C ALA A 188 -34.74 28.52 -0.02
N ILE A 189 -35.14 27.42 -0.72
CA ILE A 189 -36.34 27.45 -1.59
C ILE A 189 -37.62 27.75 -0.78
N LEU A 190 -37.80 27.08 0.36
CA LEU A 190 -38.95 27.29 1.24
C LEU A 190 -38.96 28.69 1.83
N LEU A 191 -37.79 29.18 2.26
CA LEU A 191 -37.63 30.55 2.74
C LEU A 191 -38.03 31.54 1.65
N GLY A 192 -37.61 31.35 0.40
CA GLY A 192 -38.00 32.17 -0.75
C GLY A 192 -39.50 32.16 -1.01
N ALA A 193 -40.15 31.03 -0.89
CA ALA A 193 -41.59 30.93 -1.02
C ALA A 193 -42.33 31.67 0.10
N ILE A 194 -41.83 31.60 1.33
CA ILE A 194 -42.37 32.36 2.48
C ILE A 194 -42.22 33.86 2.24
N PHE A 195 -41.02 34.33 1.87
CA PHE A 195 -40.79 35.76 1.59
C PHE A 195 -41.69 36.27 0.46
N SER A 196 -41.83 35.51 -0.63
CA SER A 196 -42.73 35.85 -1.72
C SER A 196 -44.19 35.93 -1.26
N GLY A 197 -44.64 35.00 -0.40
CA GLY A 197 -45.98 35.00 0.17
C GLY A 197 -46.26 36.20 1.11
N LEU A 198 -45.27 36.60 1.90
CA LEU A 198 -45.37 37.79 2.79
C LEU A 198 -45.37 39.10 1.98
N MET A 199 -44.60 39.15 0.88
CA MET A 199 -44.61 40.27 -0.04
C MET A 199 -46.00 40.47 -0.68
N VAL A 200 -46.60 39.39 -1.20
CA VAL A 200 -47.93 39.41 -1.82
C VAL A 200 -49.01 39.91 -0.82
N ARG A 201 -48.85 39.57 0.47
CA ARG A 201 -49.77 40.04 1.54
C ARG A 201 -49.47 41.47 2.01
N GLY A 202 -48.47 42.15 1.46
CA GLY A 202 -48.07 43.49 1.85
C GLY A 202 -47.40 43.58 3.23
N ILE A 203 -46.92 42.47 3.79
CA ILE A 203 -46.22 42.44 5.08
C ILE A 203 -44.73 42.81 4.89
N LEU A 204 -44.14 42.45 3.77
CA LEU A 204 -42.78 42.81 3.39
C LEU A 204 -42.78 43.70 2.14
N PRO A 205 -41.93 44.72 2.09
CA PRO A 205 -41.89 45.69 0.99
C PRO A 205 -41.15 45.21 -0.24
N GLY A 206 -40.49 44.06 -0.17
CA GLY A 206 -39.67 43.51 -1.27
C GLY A 206 -39.42 42.03 -1.14
N ALA A 207 -39.01 41.39 -2.21
CA ALA A 207 -38.84 39.94 -2.27
C ALA A 207 -37.53 39.46 -1.66
N PHE A 208 -36.54 40.32 -1.38
CA PHE A 208 -35.20 39.98 -0.83
C PHE A 208 -34.56 38.76 -1.50
N ILE A 209 -34.76 38.62 -2.81
CA ILE A 209 -34.42 37.44 -3.59
C ILE A 209 -32.91 37.20 -3.62
N SER A 210 -32.14 38.30 -3.68
CA SER A 210 -30.67 38.22 -3.70
C SER A 210 -30.08 37.55 -2.47
N PHE A 211 -30.67 37.73 -1.27
CA PHE A 211 -30.20 37.08 -0.04
C PHE A 211 -30.43 35.58 -0.03
N ILE A 212 -31.54 35.14 -0.64
CA ILE A 212 -31.82 33.69 -0.78
C ILE A 212 -30.80 33.05 -1.71
N PHE A 213 -30.49 33.69 -2.84
CA PHE A 213 -29.48 33.22 -3.76
C PHE A 213 -28.07 33.30 -3.18
N MET A 214 -27.76 34.36 -2.41
CA MET A 214 -26.50 34.44 -1.68
C MET A 214 -26.35 33.30 -0.67
N LEU A 215 -27.43 32.95 0.06
CA LEU A 215 -27.41 31.80 0.98
C LEU A 215 -27.05 30.49 0.22
N ILE A 216 -27.69 30.27 -0.94
CA ILE A 216 -27.37 29.09 -1.78
C ILE A 216 -25.90 29.10 -2.23
N VAL A 217 -25.42 30.26 -2.68
CA VAL A 217 -24.02 30.43 -3.09
C VAL A 217 -23.03 30.15 -1.95
N LEU A 218 -23.35 30.64 -0.74
CA LEU A 218 -22.54 30.39 0.46
C LEU A 218 -22.47 28.90 0.84
N VAL A 219 -23.60 28.19 0.74
CA VAL A 219 -23.66 26.75 0.99
C VAL A 219 -22.83 25.97 -0.05
N MET A 220 -22.97 26.33 -1.32
CA MET A 220 -22.17 25.75 -2.39
C MET A 220 -20.66 26.00 -2.18
N ALA A 221 -20.29 27.25 -1.82
CA ALA A 221 -18.90 27.62 -1.53
C ALA A 221 -18.33 26.82 -0.36
N PHE A 222 -19.11 26.68 0.72
CA PHE A 222 -18.73 25.92 1.90
C PHE A 222 -18.44 24.45 1.53
N GLU A 223 -19.35 23.79 0.80
CA GLU A 223 -19.16 22.39 0.40
C GLU A 223 -17.95 22.19 -0.50
N LEU A 224 -17.76 23.05 -1.52
CA LEU A 224 -16.58 22.97 -2.39
C LEU A 224 -15.27 23.20 -1.63
N SER A 225 -15.25 24.16 -0.70
CA SER A 225 -14.08 24.46 0.13
C SER A 225 -13.73 23.28 1.04
N MET A 226 -14.72 22.67 1.68
CA MET A 226 -14.52 21.48 2.52
C MET A 226 -14.05 20.27 1.73
N ASP A 227 -14.51 20.10 0.51
CA ASP A 227 -14.09 19.02 -0.37
C ASP A 227 -12.60 19.19 -0.78
N LEU A 228 -12.18 20.41 -1.08
CA LEU A 228 -10.79 20.74 -1.40
C LEU A 228 -9.85 20.48 -0.21
N ILE A 229 -10.26 20.86 1.00
CA ILE A 229 -9.49 20.62 2.23
C ILE A 229 -9.30 19.11 2.43
N ARG A 230 -10.37 18.33 2.36
CA ARG A 230 -10.31 16.87 2.53
C ARG A 230 -9.43 16.18 1.49
N SER A 231 -9.55 16.59 0.23
CA SER A 231 -8.73 16.04 -0.84
C SER A 231 -7.24 16.27 -0.59
N ARG A 232 -6.87 17.44 -0.05
CA ARG A 232 -5.50 17.77 0.33
C ARG A 232 -5.02 16.96 1.53
N GLU A 233 -5.85 16.79 2.56
CA GLU A 233 -5.52 15.98 3.73
C GLU A 233 -5.27 14.53 3.34
N LEU A 234 -6.16 13.92 2.57
CA LEU A 234 -5.98 12.55 2.06
C LEU A 234 -4.71 12.39 1.22
N ALA A 235 -4.43 13.36 0.34
CA ALA A 235 -3.22 13.33 -0.48
C ALA A 235 -1.95 13.47 0.37
N ARG A 236 -2.01 14.27 1.45
CA ARG A 236 -0.91 14.42 2.41
C ARG A 236 -0.68 13.14 3.19
N ASP A 237 -1.74 12.56 3.78
CA ASP A 237 -1.66 11.33 4.57
C ASP A 237 -1.11 10.16 3.73
N LEU A 238 -1.55 10.05 2.48
CA LEU A 238 -1.03 9.07 1.54
C LEU A 238 0.47 9.26 1.27
N ARG A 239 0.90 10.51 1.03
CA ARG A 239 2.33 10.82 0.82
C ARG A 239 3.16 10.51 2.05
N GLU A 240 2.69 10.90 3.24
CA GLU A 240 3.38 10.62 4.50
C GLU A 240 3.48 9.11 4.77
N SER A 241 2.42 8.36 4.47
CA SER A 241 2.41 6.89 4.58
C SER A 241 3.42 6.26 3.61
N GLN A 242 3.43 6.70 2.35
CA GLN A 242 4.39 6.21 1.35
C GLN A 242 5.84 6.56 1.74
N GLN A 243 6.08 7.77 2.24
CA GLN A 243 7.41 8.17 2.71
C GLN A 243 7.88 7.34 3.88
N ARG A 244 7.01 7.10 4.88
CA ARG A 244 7.34 6.23 6.04
C ARG A 244 7.67 4.81 5.59
N MET A 245 6.89 4.24 4.69
CA MET A 245 7.15 2.90 4.15
C MET A 245 8.49 2.84 3.40
N ASN A 246 8.78 3.84 2.56
CA ASN A 246 10.05 3.91 1.83
C ASN A 246 11.25 4.07 2.76
N LEU A 247 11.14 4.91 3.81
CA LEU A 247 12.19 5.06 4.82
C LEU A 247 12.42 3.77 5.59
N ALA A 248 11.36 3.09 6.03
CA ALA A 248 11.46 1.81 6.73
C ALA A 248 12.12 0.74 5.84
N ALA A 249 11.72 0.65 4.56
CA ALA A 249 12.31 -0.28 3.62
C ALA A 249 13.81 0.01 3.38
N ARG A 250 14.20 1.29 3.24
CA ARG A 250 15.61 1.69 3.09
C ARG A 250 16.42 1.40 4.36
N ALA A 251 15.88 1.71 5.54
CA ALA A 251 16.56 1.48 6.82
C ALA A 251 16.77 -0.02 7.09
N ALA A 252 15.82 -0.85 6.71
CA ALA A 252 15.90 -2.31 6.80
C ALA A 252 16.65 -2.97 5.62
N ASN A 253 17.20 -2.17 4.70
CA ASN A 253 17.89 -2.64 3.50
C ASN A 253 17.02 -3.54 2.60
N LEU A 254 15.68 -3.31 2.59
CA LEU A 254 14.72 -4.09 1.83
C LEU A 254 14.53 -3.52 0.42
N GLY A 255 14.52 -4.39 -0.57
CA GLY A 255 14.03 -4.14 -1.91
C GLY A 255 12.55 -4.53 -1.99
N LEU A 256 11.66 -3.57 -2.30
CA LEU A 256 10.27 -3.90 -2.60
C LEU A 256 10.15 -4.26 -4.08
N TRP A 257 9.36 -5.28 -4.37
CA TRP A 257 9.12 -5.70 -5.74
C TRP A 257 7.66 -6.17 -5.92
N GLU A 258 7.19 -6.05 -7.15
CA GLU A 258 5.87 -6.48 -7.58
C GLU A 258 5.96 -7.06 -8.98
N TRP A 259 5.38 -8.21 -9.20
CA TRP A 259 5.26 -8.85 -10.50
C TRP A 259 3.79 -8.93 -10.92
N ASP A 260 3.42 -8.20 -11.97
CA ASP A 260 2.15 -8.39 -12.66
C ASP A 260 2.23 -9.68 -13.48
N VAL A 261 1.59 -10.73 -13.01
CA VAL A 261 1.64 -12.06 -13.62
C VAL A 261 0.94 -12.09 -14.99
N VAL A 262 -0.07 -11.22 -15.18
CA VAL A 262 -0.86 -11.17 -16.41
C VAL A 262 -0.09 -10.50 -17.55
N ARG A 263 0.66 -9.43 -17.23
CA ARG A 263 1.45 -8.65 -18.19
C ARG A 263 2.90 -9.09 -18.28
N ASP A 264 3.31 -10.00 -17.40
CA ASP A 264 4.71 -10.41 -17.19
C ASP A 264 5.64 -9.21 -17.01
N ALA A 265 5.30 -8.33 -16.07
CA ALA A 265 6.03 -7.11 -15.80
C ALA A 265 6.45 -7.05 -14.32
N ILE A 266 7.76 -7.03 -14.04
CA ILE A 266 8.30 -6.90 -12.70
C ILE A 266 8.68 -5.45 -12.45
N TRP A 267 8.10 -4.88 -11.41
CA TRP A 267 8.49 -3.61 -10.85
C TRP A 267 9.35 -3.83 -9.60
N ILE A 268 10.43 -3.07 -9.49
CA ILE A 268 11.35 -3.10 -8.34
C ILE A 268 11.63 -1.65 -7.94
N THR A 269 11.77 -1.39 -6.63
CA THR A 269 12.17 -0.07 -6.12
C THR A 269 13.48 0.40 -6.74
N GLU A 270 13.66 1.72 -6.85
CA GLU A 270 14.86 2.33 -7.42
C GLU A 270 16.14 1.80 -6.76
N ALA A 271 16.18 1.75 -5.42
CA ALA A 271 17.31 1.17 -4.69
C ALA A 271 17.56 -0.31 -5.02
N GLY A 272 16.53 -1.08 -5.33
CA GLY A 272 16.65 -2.47 -5.79
C GLY A 272 17.22 -2.54 -7.20
N ARG A 273 16.75 -1.71 -8.12
CA ARG A 273 17.26 -1.63 -9.50
C ARG A 273 18.74 -1.24 -9.55
N ASP A 274 19.13 -0.22 -8.78
CA ASP A 274 20.52 0.25 -8.71
C ASP A 274 21.48 -0.87 -8.25
N ARG A 275 21.05 -1.67 -7.26
CA ARG A 275 21.83 -2.83 -6.79
C ARG A 275 21.94 -3.96 -7.81
N LEU A 276 20.90 -4.14 -8.61
CA LEU A 276 20.86 -5.16 -9.65
C LEU A 276 21.47 -4.69 -10.97
N GLY A 277 21.86 -3.41 -11.08
CA GLY A 277 22.37 -2.80 -12.31
C GLY A 277 21.33 -2.72 -13.43
N ILE A 278 20.02 -2.70 -13.11
CA ILE A 278 18.93 -2.68 -14.07
C ILE A 278 18.56 -1.23 -14.40
N SER A 279 18.55 -0.89 -15.70
CA SER A 279 18.14 0.45 -16.16
C SER A 279 16.70 0.78 -15.75
N LYS A 280 16.42 2.06 -15.45
CA LYS A 280 15.07 2.55 -15.08
C LYS A 280 14.03 2.33 -16.18
N SER A 281 14.44 2.31 -17.43
CA SER A 281 13.57 2.15 -18.61
C SER A 281 13.41 0.71 -19.07
N GLU A 282 14.10 -0.25 -18.46
CA GLU A 282 14.09 -1.64 -18.88
C GLU A 282 12.84 -2.37 -18.39
N HIS A 283 12.11 -2.96 -19.33
CA HIS A 283 11.00 -3.85 -19.03
C HIS A 283 11.56 -5.18 -18.52
N LEU A 284 11.34 -5.47 -17.24
CA LEU A 284 11.82 -6.69 -16.60
C LEU A 284 10.71 -7.74 -16.60
N SER A 285 10.84 -8.75 -17.45
CA SER A 285 10.01 -9.96 -17.40
C SER A 285 10.54 -10.95 -16.36
N PHE A 286 9.75 -11.96 -16.00
CA PHE A 286 10.20 -13.01 -15.08
C PHE A 286 11.39 -13.80 -15.65
N GLU A 287 11.39 -14.06 -16.95
CA GLU A 287 12.50 -14.77 -17.59
C GLU A 287 13.80 -13.95 -17.58
N ASN A 288 13.72 -12.62 -17.85
CA ASN A 288 14.87 -11.73 -17.75
C ASN A 288 15.38 -11.64 -16.29
N TYR A 289 14.49 -11.64 -15.32
CA TYR A 289 14.87 -11.70 -13.91
C TYR A 289 15.63 -13.00 -13.57
N LEU A 290 15.18 -14.14 -14.06
CA LEU A 290 15.86 -15.42 -13.86
C LEU A 290 17.29 -15.44 -14.43
N GLN A 291 17.58 -14.67 -15.48
CA GLN A 291 18.95 -14.57 -16.01
C GLN A 291 19.93 -13.92 -15.03
N LEU A 292 19.45 -13.06 -14.12
CA LEU A 292 20.25 -12.44 -13.07
C LEU A 292 20.56 -13.42 -11.92
N ILE A 293 19.82 -14.52 -11.83
CA ILE A 293 20.00 -15.55 -10.81
C ILE A 293 21.13 -16.50 -11.23
N HIS A 294 21.93 -16.92 -10.25
CA HIS A 294 23.00 -17.89 -10.46
C HIS A 294 22.43 -19.16 -11.14
N PRO A 295 23.10 -19.70 -12.17
CA PRO A 295 22.57 -20.81 -12.95
C PRO A 295 22.09 -22.02 -12.13
N GLY A 296 22.78 -22.34 -11.04
CA GLY A 296 22.41 -23.45 -10.16
C GLY A 296 21.16 -23.28 -9.36
N ASP A 297 20.66 -22.02 -9.23
CA ASP A 297 19.48 -21.71 -8.39
C ASP A 297 18.21 -21.43 -9.23
N ARG A 298 18.34 -21.27 -10.56
CA ARG A 298 17.24 -20.88 -11.47
C ARG A 298 16.05 -21.83 -11.42
N GLU A 299 16.28 -23.12 -11.46
CA GLU A 299 15.21 -24.11 -11.45
C GLU A 299 14.50 -24.18 -10.10
N VAL A 300 15.23 -24.01 -9.00
CA VAL A 300 14.64 -23.95 -7.65
C VAL A 300 13.69 -22.78 -7.54
N ILE A 301 14.08 -21.60 -8.05
CA ILE A 301 13.25 -20.40 -8.03
C ILE A 301 12.04 -20.55 -8.96
N ARG A 302 12.22 -21.09 -10.18
CA ARG A 302 11.12 -21.36 -11.10
C ARG A 302 10.06 -22.28 -10.47
N PHE A 303 10.52 -23.34 -9.81
CA PHE A 303 9.63 -24.26 -9.11
C PHE A 303 8.92 -23.61 -7.92
N ALA A 304 9.64 -22.86 -7.07
CA ALA A 304 9.06 -22.18 -5.92
C ALA A 304 7.99 -21.17 -6.33
N VAL A 305 8.26 -20.34 -7.33
CA VAL A 305 7.32 -19.37 -7.88
C VAL A 305 6.10 -20.07 -8.48
N SER A 306 6.29 -21.11 -9.29
CA SER A 306 5.20 -21.87 -9.87
C SER A 306 4.29 -22.48 -8.81
N ARG A 307 4.86 -23.09 -7.76
CA ARG A 307 4.13 -23.64 -6.62
C ARG A 307 3.31 -22.56 -5.90
N THR A 308 3.90 -21.39 -5.66
CA THR A 308 3.23 -20.26 -5.00
C THR A 308 2.06 -19.72 -5.85
N LEU A 309 2.20 -19.64 -7.16
CA LEU A 309 1.14 -19.22 -8.06
C LEU A 309 -0.02 -20.21 -8.14
N GLN A 310 0.25 -21.52 -8.03
CA GLN A 310 -0.76 -22.59 -8.12
C GLN A 310 -1.43 -22.88 -6.78
N GLY A 311 -0.71 -22.71 -5.68
CA GLY A 311 -1.14 -23.10 -4.33
C GLY A 311 -1.60 -21.94 -3.45
N SER A 312 -1.84 -22.29 -2.21
CA SER A 312 -2.02 -21.36 -1.10
C SER A 312 -0.73 -21.33 -0.32
N GLY A 313 0.03 -20.27 -0.42
CA GLY A 313 1.25 -20.12 0.37
C GLY A 313 2.05 -18.90 -0.06
N ASP A 314 2.91 -18.47 0.84
CA ASP A 314 3.84 -17.38 0.59
C ASP A 314 5.07 -17.89 -0.13
N LEU A 315 5.67 -17.05 -0.99
CA LEU A 315 6.99 -17.29 -1.55
C LEU A 315 8.02 -16.99 -0.45
N GLN A 316 8.85 -17.99 -0.15
CA GLN A 316 10.00 -17.83 0.74
C GLN A 316 11.18 -18.59 0.17
N VAL A 317 12.20 -17.85 -0.29
CA VAL A 317 13.35 -18.43 -0.98
C VAL A 317 14.62 -17.62 -0.67
N GLU A 318 15.75 -18.35 -0.62
CA GLU A 318 17.10 -17.75 -0.60
C GLU A 318 17.82 -18.23 -1.86
N TYR A 319 18.49 -17.34 -2.56
CA TYR A 319 19.17 -17.65 -3.81
C TYR A 319 20.32 -16.68 -4.08
N ARG A 320 21.21 -17.09 -4.94
CA ARG A 320 22.36 -16.29 -5.37
C ARG A 320 22.02 -15.48 -6.61
N MET A 321 22.35 -14.21 -6.60
CA MET A 321 22.29 -13.33 -7.76
C MET A 321 23.70 -12.94 -8.19
N THR A 322 23.89 -12.83 -9.51
CA THR A 322 25.15 -12.36 -10.09
C THR A 322 24.95 -10.90 -10.50
N GLY A 323 25.68 -9.99 -9.87
CA GLY A 323 25.68 -8.57 -10.21
C GLY A 323 26.37 -8.30 -11.55
N PRO A 324 26.20 -7.07 -12.12
CA PRO A 324 26.89 -6.67 -13.37
C PRO A 324 28.41 -6.66 -13.27
N ASP A 325 28.92 -6.53 -12.05
CA ASP A 325 30.34 -6.57 -11.68
C ASP A 325 30.89 -8.01 -11.52
N GLY A 326 30.05 -9.03 -11.77
CA GLY A 326 30.39 -10.43 -11.58
C GLY A 326 30.36 -10.89 -10.11
N THR A 327 30.03 -10.01 -9.16
CA THR A 327 29.90 -10.39 -7.74
C THR A 327 28.67 -11.24 -7.51
N THR A 328 28.81 -12.28 -6.70
CA THR A 328 27.67 -13.10 -6.25
C THR A 328 27.16 -12.58 -4.92
N ARG A 329 25.85 -12.31 -4.84
CA ARG A 329 25.14 -11.88 -3.63
C ARG A 329 24.08 -12.89 -3.27
N TRP A 330 23.88 -13.11 -1.98
CA TRP A 330 22.77 -13.90 -1.47
C TRP A 330 21.56 -13.01 -1.21
N ILE A 331 20.42 -13.39 -1.80
CA ILE A 331 19.15 -12.68 -1.66
C ILE A 331 18.14 -13.60 -0.97
N ALA A 332 17.51 -13.10 0.08
CA ALA A 332 16.30 -13.69 0.65
C ALA A 332 15.09 -12.93 0.11
N ALA A 333 14.14 -13.64 -0.50
CA ALA A 333 12.91 -13.07 -1.02
C ALA A 333 11.68 -13.67 -0.34
N HIS A 334 10.76 -12.80 0.08
CA HIS A 334 9.47 -13.16 0.63
C HIS A 334 8.38 -12.47 -0.18
N GLY A 335 7.32 -13.20 -0.57
CA GLY A 335 6.26 -12.64 -1.39
C GLY A 335 4.92 -13.34 -1.19
N GLN A 336 3.84 -12.60 -1.51
CA GLN A 336 2.46 -13.07 -1.43
C GLN A 336 1.73 -12.85 -2.76
N VAL A 337 0.87 -13.80 -3.11
CA VAL A 337 0.07 -13.75 -4.34
C VAL A 337 -1.26 -13.06 -4.07
N GLU A 338 -1.52 -12.01 -4.83
CA GLU A 338 -2.85 -11.41 -4.94
C GLU A 338 -3.63 -12.10 -6.06
N ARG A 339 -4.87 -12.51 -5.75
CA ARG A 339 -5.73 -13.26 -6.68
C ARG A 339 -6.98 -12.48 -7.03
N ALA A 340 -7.47 -12.66 -8.25
CA ALA A 340 -8.80 -12.22 -8.65
C ALA A 340 -9.89 -12.98 -7.88
N ILE A 341 -11.11 -12.46 -7.90
CA ILE A 341 -12.31 -13.14 -7.36
C ILE A 341 -12.49 -14.54 -7.99
N SER A 342 -12.00 -14.73 -9.22
CA SER A 342 -11.98 -16.01 -9.94
C SER A 342 -10.93 -17.00 -9.46
N GLY A 343 -10.08 -16.65 -8.48
CA GLY A 343 -8.97 -17.45 -7.97
C GLY A 343 -7.68 -17.40 -8.81
N LYS A 344 -7.70 -16.76 -9.98
CA LYS A 344 -6.50 -16.62 -10.82
C LYS A 344 -5.49 -15.65 -10.19
N PRO A 345 -4.17 -15.96 -10.24
CA PRO A 345 -3.16 -15.04 -9.75
C PRO A 345 -3.13 -13.78 -10.63
N LEU A 346 -3.13 -12.61 -9.98
CA LEU A 346 -3.01 -11.31 -10.63
C LEU A 346 -1.60 -10.76 -10.47
N GLN A 347 -1.14 -10.72 -9.23
CA GLN A 347 0.14 -10.12 -8.86
C GLN A 347 0.82 -10.95 -7.78
N LEU A 348 2.16 -10.96 -7.81
CA LEU A 348 3.01 -11.45 -6.74
C LEU A 348 3.80 -10.26 -6.21
N ARG A 349 3.63 -9.93 -4.94
CA ARG A 349 4.29 -8.80 -4.28
C ARG A 349 5.17 -9.28 -3.15
N GLY A 350 6.28 -8.60 -2.95
CA GLY A 350 7.16 -9.01 -1.89
C GLY A 350 8.29 -8.06 -1.56
N VAL A 351 9.14 -8.58 -0.71
CA VAL A 351 10.38 -7.92 -0.27
C VAL A 351 11.56 -8.83 -0.54
N SER A 352 12.70 -8.25 -0.83
CA SER A 352 13.97 -8.94 -0.95
C SER A 352 15.01 -8.25 -0.06
N MET A 353 15.88 -9.05 0.54
CA MET A 353 16.95 -8.59 1.43
C MET A 353 18.27 -9.20 0.94
N ASP A 354 19.32 -8.39 0.92
CA ASP A 354 20.67 -8.88 0.76
C ASP A 354 21.14 -9.51 2.08
N ILE A 355 21.39 -10.80 2.05
CA ILE A 355 21.83 -11.59 3.20
C ILE A 355 23.29 -12.10 3.04
N THR A 356 24.06 -11.47 2.16
CA THR A 356 25.43 -11.89 1.87
C THR A 356 26.31 -11.87 3.11
N GLU A 357 26.28 -10.80 3.89
CA GLU A 357 27.04 -10.70 5.15
C GLU A 357 26.62 -11.79 6.16
N ARG A 358 25.32 -12.09 6.24
CA ARG A 358 24.82 -13.16 7.12
C ARG A 358 25.37 -14.52 6.69
N LYS A 359 25.35 -14.84 5.38
CA LYS A 359 25.88 -16.09 4.85
C LYS A 359 27.38 -16.21 5.06
N GLN A 360 28.13 -15.13 4.83
CA GLN A 360 29.56 -15.09 5.10
C GLN A 360 29.87 -15.35 6.59
N ALA A 361 29.15 -14.70 7.49
CA ALA A 361 29.31 -14.93 8.93
C ALA A 361 28.91 -16.35 9.34
N GLU A 362 27.88 -16.96 8.74
CA GLU A 362 27.50 -18.36 8.95
C GLU A 362 28.62 -19.31 8.50
N ASP A 363 29.22 -19.07 7.32
CA ASP A 363 30.33 -19.87 6.79
C ASP A 363 31.59 -19.72 7.63
N GLU A 364 31.98 -18.51 8.02
CA GLU A 364 33.11 -18.27 8.93
C GLU A 364 32.91 -18.95 10.29
N LEU A 365 31.71 -18.86 10.85
CA LEU A 365 31.40 -19.54 12.12
C LEU A 365 31.53 -21.05 11.99
N GLN A 366 31.10 -21.62 10.86
CA GLN A 366 31.22 -23.05 10.61
C GLN A 366 32.68 -23.46 10.45
N GLU A 367 33.50 -22.66 9.76
CA GLU A 367 34.94 -22.88 9.62
C GLU A 367 35.64 -22.85 10.99
N HIS A 368 35.37 -21.85 11.82
CA HIS A 368 35.92 -21.78 13.18
C HIS A 368 35.48 -22.96 14.06
N ARG A 369 34.24 -23.41 13.94
CA ARG A 369 33.77 -24.61 14.67
C ARG A 369 34.56 -25.85 14.26
N ASN A 370 34.82 -26.00 12.96
CA ASN A 370 35.61 -27.12 12.44
C ASN A 370 37.07 -27.05 12.93
N GLU A 371 37.64 -25.83 12.98
CA GLU A 371 38.99 -25.60 13.50
C GLU A 371 39.12 -25.93 14.99
N LEU A 372 38.16 -25.42 15.82
CA LEU A 372 38.09 -25.71 17.25
C LEU A 372 37.94 -27.23 17.51
N ALA A 373 37.11 -27.92 16.72
CA ALA A 373 36.95 -29.35 16.83
C ALA A 373 38.27 -30.10 16.48
N HIS A 374 39.03 -29.58 15.52
CA HIS A 374 40.35 -30.13 15.17
C HIS A 374 41.36 -29.90 16.32
N ILE A 375 41.47 -28.69 16.85
CA ILE A 375 42.35 -28.35 17.99
C ILE A 375 42.01 -29.20 19.22
N SER A 376 40.73 -29.40 19.50
CA SER A 376 40.27 -30.23 20.62
C SER A 376 40.74 -31.70 20.45
N ARG A 377 40.63 -32.26 19.23
CA ARG A 377 41.14 -33.63 18.95
C ARG A 377 42.64 -33.73 19.13
N VAL A 378 43.42 -32.77 18.62
CA VAL A 378 44.90 -32.75 18.79
C VAL A 378 45.25 -32.60 20.27
N SER A 379 44.55 -31.76 21.04
CA SER A 379 44.78 -31.59 22.47
C SER A 379 44.50 -32.86 23.29
N ALA A 380 43.40 -33.56 22.97
CA ALA A 380 43.07 -34.85 23.58
C ALA A 380 44.14 -35.90 23.28
N LEU A 381 44.65 -35.93 22.06
CA LEU A 381 45.77 -36.81 21.68
C LEU A 381 47.07 -36.47 22.45
N GLY A 382 47.33 -35.15 22.66
CA GLY A 382 48.47 -34.70 23.46
C GLY A 382 48.43 -35.22 24.92
N GLN A 383 47.24 -35.26 25.52
CA GLN A 383 47.05 -35.83 26.88
C GLN A 383 47.22 -37.34 26.89
N LEU A 384 46.86 -38.02 25.82
CA LEU A 384 47.03 -39.48 25.66
C LEU A 384 48.40 -39.87 25.13
N SER A 385 49.31 -38.95 24.80
CA SER A 385 50.61 -39.22 24.20
C SER A 385 51.49 -40.17 25.04
N SER A 386 51.41 -40.08 26.36
CA SER A 386 52.17 -40.97 27.24
C SER A 386 51.68 -42.44 27.17
N SER A 387 50.34 -42.62 27.17
CA SER A 387 49.75 -43.97 27.06
C SER A 387 49.94 -44.57 25.67
N LEU A 388 49.84 -43.77 24.60
CA LEU A 388 50.11 -44.21 23.25
C LEU A 388 51.56 -44.58 22.99
N ALA A 389 52.49 -43.79 23.55
CA ALA A 389 53.92 -44.15 23.52
C ALA A 389 54.20 -45.47 24.26
N HIS A 390 53.49 -45.70 25.38
CA HIS A 390 53.58 -46.97 26.09
C HIS A 390 53.01 -48.14 25.32
N GLU A 391 51.84 -47.95 24.67
CA GLU A 391 51.20 -48.98 23.82
C GLU A 391 52.06 -49.34 22.56
N ILE A 392 52.79 -48.39 21.97
CA ILE A 392 53.71 -48.65 20.88
C ILE A 392 55.01 -49.34 21.37
N ASN A 393 55.54 -48.89 22.51
CA ASN A 393 56.80 -49.49 23.01
C ASN A 393 56.61 -50.87 23.55
N GLN A 394 55.42 -51.31 23.98
CA GLN A 394 55.20 -52.70 24.43
C GLN A 394 55.40 -53.71 23.33
N PRO A 395 54.77 -53.70 22.15
CA PRO A 395 54.98 -54.62 21.07
C PRO A 395 56.43 -54.52 20.51
N LEU A 396 56.98 -53.30 20.37
CA LEU A 396 58.35 -53.12 19.91
C LEU A 396 59.38 -53.77 20.89
N GLY A 397 59.16 -53.66 22.19
CA GLY A 397 59.99 -54.33 23.19
C GLY A 397 59.83 -55.85 23.21
N ALA A 398 58.63 -56.37 22.89
CA ALA A 398 58.39 -57.80 22.71
C ALA A 398 59.11 -58.34 21.45
N ILE A 399 58.97 -57.60 20.34
CA ILE A 399 59.72 -57.93 19.10
C ILE A 399 61.25 -58.05 19.34
N LEU A 400 61.81 -57.05 20.06
CA LEU A 400 63.24 -57.04 20.37
C LEU A 400 63.62 -58.26 21.21
N ARG A 401 62.91 -58.56 22.29
CA ARG A 401 63.19 -59.71 23.16
C ARG A 401 63.02 -61.05 22.42
N ASN A 402 62.03 -61.17 21.61
CA ASN A 402 61.74 -62.32 20.77
C ASN A 402 62.86 -62.53 19.70
N ALA A 403 63.33 -61.46 19.09
CA ALA A 403 64.48 -61.53 18.16
C ALA A 403 65.77 -61.97 18.84
N GLU A 404 66.05 -61.43 20.06
CA GLU A 404 67.23 -61.86 20.89
C GLU A 404 67.09 -63.34 21.27
N ALA A 405 65.91 -63.82 21.66
CA ALA A 405 65.64 -65.21 21.96
C ALA A 405 65.85 -66.15 20.72
N ALA A 406 65.35 -65.75 19.59
CA ALA A 406 65.51 -66.48 18.32
C ALA A 406 66.99 -66.62 17.98
N GLU A 407 67.79 -65.56 18.21
CA GLU A 407 69.27 -65.65 18.00
C GLU A 407 69.92 -66.66 18.96
N LEU A 408 69.45 -66.77 20.21
CA LEU A 408 69.98 -67.73 21.16
C LEU A 408 69.64 -69.17 20.74
N PHE A 409 68.38 -69.43 20.33
CA PHE A 409 67.96 -70.77 19.87
C PHE A 409 68.68 -71.20 18.62
N LEU A 410 69.02 -70.33 17.69
CA LEU A 410 69.79 -70.57 16.50
C LEU A 410 71.26 -70.95 16.78
N LYS A 411 71.85 -70.54 17.90
CA LYS A 411 73.22 -70.81 18.33
C LYS A 411 73.34 -72.16 19.08
N GLN A 412 72.24 -72.82 19.40
CA GLN A 412 72.25 -74.14 20.02
C GLN A 412 72.72 -75.20 19.01
N THR A 413 73.23 -76.36 19.54
CA THR A 413 73.71 -77.47 18.70
C THR A 413 73.03 -78.77 19.15
N PRO A 414 72.08 -79.31 18.38
CA PRO A 414 71.49 -78.78 17.13
C PRO A 414 70.61 -77.56 17.39
N PRO A 415 70.40 -76.65 16.40
CA PRO A 415 69.51 -75.49 16.53
C PRO A 415 68.08 -75.97 16.69
N ASP A 416 67.32 -75.33 17.57
CA ASP A 416 65.88 -75.54 17.75
C ASP A 416 65.07 -74.68 16.76
N LEU A 417 64.80 -75.23 15.58
CA LEU A 417 64.13 -74.56 14.50
C LEU A 417 62.57 -74.36 14.75
N GLU A 418 62.04 -75.30 15.55
CA GLU A 418 60.59 -75.21 15.89
C GLU A 418 60.30 -74.02 16.78
N GLU A 419 61.06 -73.79 17.86
CA GLU A 419 61.00 -72.71 18.71
C GLU A 419 61.26 -71.36 18.01
N VAL A 420 62.25 -71.31 17.09
CA VAL A 420 62.53 -70.16 16.24
C VAL A 420 61.34 -69.82 15.38
N GLN A 421 60.59 -70.80 14.85
CA GLN A 421 59.43 -70.54 14.02
C GLN A 421 58.26 -70.00 14.82
N GLU A 422 58.04 -70.43 16.07
CA GLU A 422 57.10 -69.88 16.98
C GLU A 422 57.42 -68.43 17.33
N ILE A 423 58.68 -68.15 17.69
CA ILE A 423 59.14 -66.80 17.98
C ILE A 423 58.93 -65.82 16.81
N LEU A 424 59.21 -66.25 15.58
CA LEU A 424 59.00 -65.46 14.37
C LEU A 424 57.48 -65.15 14.16
N THR A 425 56.61 -66.07 14.57
CA THR A 425 55.15 -65.86 14.54
C THR A 425 54.74 -64.83 15.55
N ASP A 426 55.28 -64.84 16.75
CA ASP A 426 55.05 -63.85 17.80
C ASP A 426 55.56 -62.46 17.39
N ILE A 427 56.72 -62.36 16.78
CA ILE A 427 57.24 -61.09 16.23
C ILE A 427 56.24 -60.50 15.21
N ARG A 428 55.72 -61.29 14.33
CA ARG A 428 54.75 -60.87 13.30
C ARG A 428 53.44 -60.39 13.93
N ASN A 429 52.98 -61.07 14.96
CA ASN A 429 51.74 -60.66 15.71
C ASN A 429 51.98 -59.34 16.41
N ASP A 430 53.09 -59.11 17.03
CA ASP A 430 53.43 -57.86 17.73
C ASP A 430 53.68 -56.71 16.77
N GLU A 431 54.25 -56.94 15.56
CA GLU A 431 54.35 -55.97 14.46
C GLU A 431 52.92 -55.48 14.03
N GLN A 432 52.02 -56.45 13.77
CA GLN A 432 50.63 -56.13 13.39
C GLN A 432 49.93 -55.32 14.46
N ARG A 433 50.18 -55.56 15.73
CA ARG A 433 49.64 -54.82 16.90
C ARG A 433 50.19 -53.37 16.91
N ALA A 434 51.49 -53.18 16.68
CA ALA A 434 52.12 -51.88 16.57
C ALA A 434 51.52 -51.04 15.42
N ILE A 435 51.36 -51.64 14.24
CA ILE A 435 50.76 -51.04 13.04
C ILE A 435 49.34 -50.57 13.37
N SER A 436 48.55 -51.42 14.02
CA SER A 436 47.13 -51.07 14.34
C SER A 436 47.02 -49.86 15.30
N VAL A 437 47.95 -49.68 16.24
CA VAL A 437 48.01 -48.51 17.12
C VAL A 437 48.36 -47.26 16.31
N ILE A 438 49.35 -47.31 15.43
CA ILE A 438 49.77 -46.20 14.55
C ILE A 438 48.63 -45.76 13.60
N GLU A 439 47.95 -46.75 13.00
CA GLU A 439 46.80 -46.45 12.12
C GLU A 439 45.66 -45.76 12.86
N ARG A 440 45.29 -46.23 14.05
CA ARG A 440 44.29 -45.58 14.89
C ARG A 440 44.67 -44.14 15.22
N MET A 441 45.93 -43.87 15.59
CA MET A 441 46.45 -42.54 15.86
C MET A 441 46.38 -41.64 14.60
N ARG A 442 46.70 -42.17 13.42
CA ARG A 442 46.63 -41.45 12.16
C ARG A 442 45.18 -41.08 11.76
N LEU A 443 44.23 -41.95 12.03
CA LEU A 443 42.78 -41.68 11.79
C LEU A 443 42.25 -40.54 12.66
N LEU A 444 42.65 -40.45 13.94
CA LEU A 444 42.29 -39.39 14.85
C LEU A 444 42.87 -38.03 14.43
N LEU A 445 44.03 -37.99 13.79
CA LEU A 445 44.70 -36.76 13.36
C LEU A 445 44.26 -36.29 11.97
N LYS A 446 43.67 -37.16 11.16
CA LYS A 446 43.30 -36.84 9.78
C LYS A 446 42.19 -35.76 9.81
N ARG A 447 42.47 -34.62 9.18
CA ARG A 447 41.47 -33.59 8.88
C ARG A 447 40.49 -34.16 7.86
N ARG A 448 39.36 -34.72 8.32
CA ARG A 448 38.27 -35.13 7.42
C ARG A 448 37.30 -33.97 7.28
N GLU A 449 36.93 -33.64 6.05
CA GLU A 449 35.68 -33.00 5.77
C GLU A 449 34.55 -33.92 6.26
N SER A 450 33.66 -33.44 7.08
CA SER A 450 32.53 -34.23 7.58
C SER A 450 31.66 -34.64 6.40
N GLN A 451 31.83 -35.84 5.91
CA GLN A 451 30.85 -36.45 5.00
C GLN A 451 29.83 -37.15 5.87
N LEU A 452 28.58 -36.69 5.75
CA LEU A 452 27.48 -37.36 6.41
C LEU A 452 27.25 -38.71 5.82
N GLU A 453 27.57 -39.79 6.59
CA GLU A 453 27.37 -41.17 6.22
C GLU A 453 26.32 -41.83 7.15
N ALA A 454 25.67 -42.87 6.66
CA ALA A 454 24.80 -43.69 7.49
C ALA A 454 25.65 -44.47 8.51
N LEU A 455 25.46 -44.24 9.79
CA LEU A 455 26.22 -44.83 10.89
C LEU A 455 25.34 -45.74 11.74
N ALA A 456 25.78 -46.98 11.90
CA ALA A 456 25.19 -47.88 12.89
C ALA A 456 25.71 -47.55 14.28
N VAL A 457 24.85 -46.95 15.12
CA VAL A 457 25.22 -46.45 16.45
C VAL A 457 25.83 -47.56 17.33
N ASN A 458 25.30 -48.78 17.25
CA ASN A 458 25.80 -49.90 18.03
C ASN A 458 27.23 -50.31 17.65
N GLN A 459 27.56 -50.22 16.38
CA GLN A 459 28.91 -50.47 15.90
C GLN A 459 29.88 -49.39 16.38
N LEU A 460 29.49 -48.14 16.30
CA LEU A 460 30.28 -47.01 16.79
C LEU A 460 30.58 -47.11 18.29
N ILE A 461 29.56 -47.43 19.13
CA ILE A 461 29.76 -47.66 20.57
C ILE A 461 30.76 -48.78 20.81
N SER A 462 30.66 -49.90 20.08
CA SER A 462 31.56 -51.04 20.23
C SER A 462 33.00 -50.69 19.84
N GLU A 463 33.20 -49.88 18.83
CA GLU A 463 34.54 -49.40 18.41
C GLU A 463 35.16 -48.46 19.44
N VAL A 464 34.36 -47.50 19.96
CA VAL A 464 34.81 -46.59 21.02
C VAL A 464 35.16 -47.38 22.32
N ALA A 465 34.35 -48.35 22.67
CA ALA A 465 34.63 -49.18 23.87
C ALA A 465 35.94 -49.98 23.73
N LYS A 466 36.25 -50.47 22.52
CA LYS A 466 37.54 -51.11 22.25
C LYS A 466 38.73 -50.17 22.39
N LEU A 467 38.55 -48.90 21.94
CA LEU A 467 39.60 -47.88 22.11
C LEU A 467 39.89 -47.53 23.57
N LEU A 468 38.88 -47.56 24.40
CA LEU A 468 39.00 -47.21 25.83
C LEU A 468 39.42 -48.38 26.71
N ASN A 469 39.47 -49.59 26.21
CA ASN A 469 39.68 -50.83 27.00
C ASN A 469 40.99 -50.80 27.79
N THR A 470 42.06 -50.29 27.21
CA THR A 470 43.38 -50.20 27.88
C THR A 470 43.35 -49.18 29.04
N GLU A 471 42.65 -48.05 28.84
CA GLU A 471 42.51 -47.00 29.87
C GLU A 471 41.65 -47.49 31.04
N ILE A 472 40.57 -48.19 30.71
CA ILE A 472 39.67 -48.82 31.70
C ILE A 472 40.41 -49.83 32.56
N GLN A 473 41.30 -50.65 31.96
CA GLN A 473 42.13 -51.61 32.68
C GLN A 473 43.18 -50.92 33.57
N MET A 474 43.85 -49.87 33.07
CA MET A 474 44.85 -49.13 33.82
C MET A 474 44.24 -48.44 35.07
N HIS A 475 43.02 -47.96 34.94
CA HIS A 475 42.29 -47.29 36.06
C HIS A 475 41.49 -48.23 36.92
N HIS A 476 41.60 -49.59 36.74
CA HIS A 476 40.83 -50.62 37.45
C HIS A 476 39.32 -50.36 37.39
N ALA A 477 38.81 -49.73 36.33
CA ALA A 477 37.41 -49.43 36.11
C ALA A 477 36.72 -50.59 35.36
N SER A 478 35.40 -50.66 35.44
CA SER A 478 34.59 -51.60 34.65
C SER A 478 33.62 -50.81 33.78
N LEU A 479 33.63 -51.13 32.48
CA LEU A 479 32.69 -50.57 31.50
C LEU A 479 31.54 -51.57 31.25
N ARG A 480 30.34 -51.18 31.53
CA ARG A 480 29.15 -51.95 31.19
C ARG A 480 28.45 -51.22 30.02
N ILE A 481 28.28 -51.96 28.90
CA ILE A 481 27.63 -51.45 27.69
C ILE A 481 26.27 -52.17 27.59
N ASP A 482 25.22 -51.40 27.50
CA ASP A 482 23.83 -51.85 27.29
C ASP A 482 23.35 -51.35 25.93
N ILE A 483 23.21 -52.26 24.97
CA ILE A 483 22.94 -51.95 23.58
C ILE A 483 21.56 -52.48 23.22
N ALA A 484 20.67 -51.62 22.71
CA ALA A 484 19.38 -52.05 22.19
C ALA A 484 19.51 -52.60 20.77
N ASP A 485 18.86 -53.73 20.51
CA ASP A 485 18.81 -54.31 19.17
C ASP A 485 17.90 -53.53 18.22
N GLY A 486 18.30 -53.42 16.95
CA GLY A 486 17.44 -52.86 15.90
C GLY A 486 17.34 -51.32 15.87
N LEU A 487 18.33 -50.59 16.40
CA LEU A 487 18.39 -49.14 16.23
C LEU A 487 18.55 -48.78 14.75
N PRO A 488 17.78 -47.76 14.27
CA PRO A 488 17.98 -47.26 12.92
C PRO A 488 19.32 -46.57 12.76
N ASP A 489 19.87 -46.64 11.55
CA ASP A 489 21.09 -45.87 11.22
C ASP A 489 20.83 -44.39 11.33
N VAL A 490 21.79 -43.64 11.84
CA VAL A 490 21.79 -42.18 11.91
C VAL A 490 22.77 -41.60 10.92
N TYR A 491 22.44 -40.46 10.33
CA TYR A 491 23.38 -39.72 9.48
C TYR A 491 24.22 -38.79 10.38
N GLY A 492 25.52 -39.01 10.40
CA GLY A 492 26.46 -38.26 11.23
C GLY A 492 27.83 -38.06 10.55
#